data_8eaa0e6b5e9f3632802c01f451fe4a19
#
_entry.id   8eaa0e6b5e9f3632802c01f451fe4a19
#
_cell.length_a   1.000
_cell.length_b   1.000
_cell.length_c   1.000
_cell.angle_alpha   90.00
_cell.angle_beta   90.00
_cell.angle_gamma   90.00
#
_symmetry.space_group_name_H-M   'P 1'
#
loop_
_entity.id
_entity.type
_entity.pdbx_description
1 polymer ?
#
loop_
_entity_poly.entity_id
_entity_poly.type
_entity_poly.pdbx_seq_one_letter_code
_entity_poly.pdbx_strand_id
1 'polypeptide(L)'
;MHQNNLVPLQRAARPRLAATSSWAGQAARWIGAAGLIAATALMTACGGGGGSSGSSGTATNSSNASNPTGGTKTVSPAPVISAARALPASPVWVAYYGSASAIDIAQVAATFKLIIIDADPGNGTPAFSAAQIAVLKANGAKVLSYLNFGACEKARTYWNTVPSGFVSCGANTAAQLGKYSGFQEYWMNPANADYQNLIVNYVAPRLAATGADGFMLDNFEIVGHGANASAGPCDAACAQGGLDLVKQLRDKFPNLAFVPNAAPVQAIGGTTGGVSFPWLIDGVLSEQVYLPAVSASVVQQLQAWQSTEQNLGRSNFFVGTLDYASSCTASSAAQSAWTSSQQAGFSPSIATASLSSICWWPFLPSGS
;
A
#
# COMPACT_ATOMS: atom_id res chain seq x y z
N MET A 1 -36.30 -38.80 57.56
CA MET A 1 -36.63 -37.41 57.11
C MET A 1 -35.35 -36.79 56.60
N HIS A 2 -35.09 -36.92 55.29
CA HIS A 2 -33.95 -36.26 54.62
C HIS A 2 -34.54 -35.27 53.61
N GLN A 3 -34.34 -33.99 53.86
CA GLN A 3 -34.69 -32.93 52.92
C GLN A 3 -33.56 -32.77 51.90
N ASN A 4 -33.86 -33.00 50.62
CA ASN A 4 -32.99 -32.70 49.50
C ASN A 4 -33.11 -31.21 49.18
N ASN A 5 -32.01 -30.46 49.41
CA ASN A 5 -31.84 -29.09 48.91
C ASN A 5 -31.38 -29.14 47.44
N LEU A 6 -32.26 -28.81 46.52
CA LEU A 6 -31.96 -28.54 45.11
C LEU A 6 -31.38 -27.12 44.98
N VAL A 7 -30.12 -27.04 44.59
CA VAL A 7 -29.47 -25.78 44.20
C VAL A 7 -29.88 -25.45 42.75
N PRO A 8 -30.37 -24.23 42.45
CA PRO A 8 -30.71 -23.87 41.08
C PRO A 8 -29.43 -23.61 40.26
N LEU A 9 -29.33 -24.31 39.15
CA LEU A 9 -28.32 -24.08 38.12
C LEU A 9 -28.47 -22.67 37.53
N GLN A 10 -27.52 -21.79 37.87
CA GLN A 10 -27.35 -20.52 37.17
C GLN A 10 -26.99 -20.78 35.71
N ARG A 11 -27.88 -20.36 34.81
CA ARG A 11 -27.59 -20.30 33.37
C ARG A 11 -26.41 -19.35 33.14
N ALA A 12 -25.29 -19.88 32.73
CA ALA A 12 -24.16 -19.11 32.21
C ALA A 12 -24.63 -18.22 31.05
N ALA A 13 -24.48 -16.92 31.22
CA ALA A 13 -24.71 -15.93 30.17
C ALA A 13 -23.75 -16.23 29.03
N ARG A 14 -24.29 -16.48 27.84
CA ARG A 14 -23.50 -16.58 26.59
C ARG A 14 -22.77 -15.25 26.39
N PRO A 15 -21.45 -15.26 26.11
CA PRO A 15 -20.76 -14.04 25.74
C PRO A 15 -21.39 -13.51 24.44
N ARG A 16 -21.82 -12.25 24.45
CA ARG A 16 -22.18 -11.53 23.22
C ARG A 16 -20.93 -11.51 22.35
N LEU A 17 -21.01 -12.17 21.20
CA LEU A 17 -20.04 -12.01 20.12
C LEU A 17 -19.92 -10.52 19.83
N ALA A 18 -18.73 -9.96 20.04
CA ALA A 18 -18.39 -8.63 19.61
C ALA A 18 -18.68 -8.56 18.10
N ALA A 19 -19.39 -7.52 17.68
CA ALA A 19 -19.68 -7.27 16.30
C ALA A 19 -18.35 -7.18 15.53
N THR A 20 -18.02 -8.22 14.78
CA THR A 20 -17.00 -8.15 13.75
C THR A 20 -17.44 -7.09 12.77
N SER A 21 -16.68 -6.01 12.64
CA SER A 21 -16.92 -4.98 11.64
C SER A 21 -16.96 -5.66 10.29
N SER A 22 -18.14 -5.71 9.66
CA SER A 22 -18.33 -6.39 8.40
C SER A 22 -17.75 -5.54 7.26
N TRP A 23 -16.56 -5.81 6.84
CA TRP A 23 -15.95 -5.29 5.61
C TRP A 23 -16.75 -5.69 4.37
N ALA A 24 -17.51 -6.79 4.45
CA ALA A 24 -18.24 -7.39 3.34
C ALA A 24 -19.37 -6.55 2.73
N GLY A 25 -19.84 -5.50 3.39
CA GLY A 25 -20.99 -4.70 2.89
C GLY A 25 -20.61 -3.50 2.03
N GLN A 26 -19.34 -3.16 1.90
CA GLN A 26 -18.92 -1.84 1.41
C GLN A 26 -18.23 -1.86 0.05
N ALA A 27 -17.63 -2.96 -0.38
CA ALA A 27 -16.99 -3.07 -1.70
C ALA A 27 -17.95 -2.88 -2.90
N ALA A 28 -19.26 -3.01 -2.71
CA ALA A 28 -20.26 -2.89 -3.77
C ALA A 28 -20.64 -1.44 -4.13
N ARG A 29 -20.11 -0.40 -3.50
CA ARG A 29 -20.53 1.00 -3.72
C ARG A 29 -19.54 1.89 -4.49
N TRP A 30 -18.43 1.35 -4.98
CA TRP A 30 -17.42 2.11 -5.74
C TRP A 30 -17.74 2.36 -7.22
N ILE A 31 -18.91 2.01 -7.72
CA ILE A 31 -19.31 2.19 -9.12
C ILE A 31 -19.78 3.65 -9.40
N GLY A 32 -19.23 4.66 -8.77
CA GLY A 32 -19.83 5.99 -8.93
C GLY A 32 -18.93 7.22 -8.98
N ALA A 33 -17.63 7.12 -8.90
CA ALA A 33 -16.80 8.33 -8.82
C ALA A 33 -15.49 8.30 -9.63
N ALA A 34 -15.43 7.59 -10.76
CA ALA A 34 -14.39 7.85 -11.75
C ALA A 34 -14.84 9.07 -12.60
N GLY A 35 -14.61 10.26 -12.09
CA GLY A 35 -14.77 11.51 -12.86
C GLY A 35 -13.85 11.49 -14.06
N LEU A 36 -14.43 11.49 -15.26
CA LEU A 36 -13.75 11.71 -16.53
C LEU A 36 -12.97 13.03 -16.46
N ILE A 37 -11.66 12.97 -16.30
CA ILE A 37 -10.78 14.07 -16.69
C ILE A 37 -10.31 13.74 -18.10
N ALA A 38 -11.05 14.23 -19.10
CA ALA A 38 -10.62 14.26 -20.48
C ALA A 38 -9.52 15.33 -20.62
N ALA A 39 -8.27 14.92 -20.61
CA ALA A 39 -7.16 15.77 -21.01
C ALA A 39 -7.13 15.82 -22.55
N THR A 40 -7.72 16.86 -23.14
CA THR A 40 -7.53 17.17 -24.56
C THR A 40 -6.12 17.70 -24.77
N ALA A 41 -5.25 16.86 -25.28
CA ALA A 41 -3.96 17.28 -25.81
C ALA A 41 -4.19 17.95 -27.18
N LEU A 42 -4.11 19.28 -27.24
CA LEU A 42 -4.01 20.01 -28.50
C LEU A 42 -2.60 19.79 -29.07
N MET A 43 -2.52 19.02 -30.13
CA MET A 43 -1.38 18.98 -31.00
C MET A 43 -1.47 20.18 -31.95
N THR A 44 -0.69 21.23 -31.74
CA THR A 44 -0.46 22.29 -32.71
C THR A 44 0.72 21.87 -33.57
N ALA A 45 0.41 21.38 -34.75
CA ALA A 45 1.38 21.22 -35.84
C ALA A 45 1.62 22.58 -36.48
N CYS A 46 2.84 23.10 -36.45
CA CYS A 46 3.24 24.24 -37.23
C CYS A 46 4.22 23.74 -38.33
N GLY A 47 3.65 23.70 -39.54
CA GLY A 47 4.41 23.44 -40.77
C GLY A 47 4.97 24.72 -41.35
N GLY A 48 6.07 24.60 -41.91
CA GLY A 48 6.95 25.16 -42.82
C GLY A 48 6.76 26.48 -43.56
N GLY A 49 7.85 27.03 -43.98
CA GLY A 49 7.94 27.89 -45.16
C GLY A 49 8.98 29.01 -45.08
N GLY A 50 10.04 28.83 -45.62
CA GLY A 50 11.09 29.46 -46.32
C GLY A 50 11.15 30.97 -46.54
N GLY A 51 12.36 31.48 -46.74
CA GLY A 51 12.64 32.76 -47.35
C GLY A 51 13.94 33.43 -46.93
N SER A 52 14.91 33.29 -47.73
CA SER A 52 16.24 33.89 -47.69
C SER A 52 16.23 35.43 -47.77
N SER A 53 17.19 36.10 -47.16
CA SER A 53 18.10 37.03 -47.86
C SER A 53 19.07 37.69 -46.85
N GLY A 54 20.30 37.76 -47.26
CA GLY A 54 21.47 38.14 -46.54
C GLY A 54 21.69 39.61 -46.32
N SER A 55 22.60 39.92 -45.42
CA SER A 55 23.53 41.04 -45.58
C SER A 55 24.73 40.85 -44.65
N SER A 56 25.87 41.05 -45.27
CA SER A 56 27.24 41.05 -44.77
C SER A 56 27.49 42.23 -43.82
N GLY A 57 28.24 41.99 -42.74
CA GLY A 57 28.83 43.00 -41.88
C GLY A 57 30.02 42.42 -41.12
N THR A 58 31.19 42.91 -41.47
CA THR A 58 32.50 42.47 -41.05
C THR A 58 32.92 42.93 -39.64
N ALA A 59 33.57 42.07 -38.90
CA ALA A 59 34.69 42.20 -37.96
C ALA A 59 34.55 43.08 -36.69
N THR A 60 34.87 42.52 -35.57
CA THR A 60 36.20 42.63 -34.94
C THR A 60 36.29 41.73 -33.69
N ASN A 61 37.45 41.11 -33.55
CA ASN A 61 37.92 40.33 -32.40
C ASN A 61 37.77 41.03 -31.04
N SER A 62 37.36 40.29 -30.03
CA SER A 62 38.04 40.29 -28.73
C SER A 62 37.72 39.01 -27.96
N SER A 63 38.76 38.26 -27.75
CA SER A 63 38.91 37.09 -26.92
C SER A 63 38.48 37.33 -25.46
N ASN A 64 37.64 36.47 -24.91
CA ASN A 64 37.79 35.75 -23.66
C ASN A 64 36.52 34.92 -23.42
N ALA A 65 36.43 33.76 -23.98
CA ALA A 65 35.49 32.78 -23.56
C ALA A 65 36.14 31.93 -22.45
N SER A 66 35.85 32.26 -21.20
CA SER A 66 36.05 31.34 -20.11
C SER A 66 35.08 30.18 -20.30
N ASN A 67 35.64 29.03 -20.63
CA ASN A 67 34.94 27.77 -20.73
C ASN A 67 34.27 27.47 -19.37
N PRO A 68 32.94 27.36 -19.27
CA PRO A 68 32.35 26.82 -18.05
C PRO A 68 32.70 25.33 -18.02
N THR A 69 33.64 24.98 -17.14
CA THR A 69 33.90 23.61 -16.74
C THR A 69 32.54 22.95 -16.42
N GLY A 70 32.13 22.06 -17.29
CA GLY A 70 30.95 21.22 -17.09
C GLY A 70 31.11 20.46 -15.79
N GLY A 71 30.43 20.92 -14.76
CA GLY A 71 30.31 20.18 -13.52
C GLY A 71 29.69 18.82 -13.86
N THR A 72 30.50 17.79 -13.83
CA THR A 72 30.04 16.40 -13.81
C THR A 72 29.07 16.32 -12.65
N LYS A 73 27.76 16.22 -12.93
CA LYS A 73 26.78 15.82 -11.91
C LYS A 73 27.26 14.47 -11.40
N THR A 74 27.87 14.46 -10.23
CA THR A 74 28.14 13.22 -9.52
C THR A 74 26.79 12.60 -9.23
N VAL A 75 26.40 11.62 -10.04
CA VAL A 75 25.25 10.76 -9.76
C VAL A 75 25.61 10.03 -8.46
N SER A 76 24.92 10.36 -7.37
CA SER A 76 25.07 9.59 -6.13
C SER A 76 24.88 8.12 -6.45
N PRO A 77 25.78 7.24 -5.98
CA PRO A 77 25.62 5.81 -6.22
C PRO A 77 24.24 5.36 -5.73
N ALA A 78 23.62 4.44 -6.49
CA ALA A 78 22.34 3.87 -6.12
C ALA A 78 22.40 3.33 -4.69
N PRO A 79 21.39 3.60 -3.84
CA PRO A 79 21.38 3.11 -2.47
C PRO A 79 21.46 1.57 -2.45
N VAL A 80 22.31 1.03 -1.58
CA VAL A 80 22.36 -0.43 -1.38
C VAL A 80 21.08 -0.88 -0.69
N ILE A 81 20.31 -1.74 -1.38
CA ILE A 81 19.09 -2.31 -0.82
C ILE A 81 19.49 -3.49 0.08
N SER A 82 19.06 -3.47 1.34
CA SER A 82 19.25 -4.58 2.25
C SER A 82 18.56 -5.85 1.71
N ALA A 83 19.29 -6.96 1.66
CA ALA A 83 18.72 -8.25 1.27
C ALA A 83 17.56 -8.69 2.19
N ALA A 84 17.54 -8.22 3.43
CA ALA A 84 16.47 -8.54 4.39
C ALA A 84 15.10 -7.99 3.95
N ARG A 85 15.07 -6.86 3.20
CA ARG A 85 13.83 -6.25 2.71
C ARG A 85 13.42 -6.73 1.31
N ALA A 86 14.26 -7.56 0.68
CA ALA A 86 13.95 -8.10 -0.65
C ALA A 86 12.68 -8.97 -0.60
N LEU A 87 11.76 -8.71 -1.52
CA LEU A 87 10.58 -9.52 -1.74
C LEU A 87 10.85 -10.59 -2.79
N PRO A 88 10.12 -11.73 -2.77
CA PRO A 88 10.22 -12.71 -3.83
C PRO A 88 9.83 -12.10 -5.19
N ALA A 89 10.52 -12.48 -6.25
CA ALA A 89 10.15 -12.10 -7.60
C ALA A 89 8.86 -12.83 -8.01
N SER A 90 7.85 -12.09 -8.43
CA SER A 90 6.55 -12.64 -8.91
C SER A 90 5.95 -13.71 -7.98
N PRO A 91 5.78 -13.45 -6.67
CA PRO A 91 5.33 -14.47 -5.73
C PRO A 91 3.86 -14.86 -5.97
N VAL A 92 3.52 -16.11 -5.64
CA VAL A 92 2.15 -16.43 -5.28
C VAL A 92 1.87 -15.80 -3.92
N TRP A 93 0.85 -14.97 -3.83
CA TRP A 93 0.60 -14.19 -2.63
C TRP A 93 -0.87 -14.12 -2.23
N VAL A 94 -1.09 -13.75 -0.97
CA VAL A 94 -2.43 -13.63 -0.39
C VAL A 94 -2.51 -12.45 0.57
N ALA A 95 -3.67 -11.77 0.57
CA ALA A 95 -4.08 -10.85 1.64
C ALA A 95 -5.13 -11.55 2.51
N TYR A 96 -4.92 -11.53 3.83
CA TYR A 96 -5.81 -12.15 4.80
C TYR A 96 -5.86 -11.32 6.09
N TYR A 97 -7.04 -10.80 6.44
CA TYR A 97 -7.25 -9.93 7.60
C TYR A 97 -8.15 -10.57 8.67
N GLY A 98 -8.31 -11.90 8.61
CA GLY A 98 -8.96 -12.68 9.66
C GLY A 98 -7.99 -13.08 10.78
N SER A 99 -8.46 -13.91 11.73
CA SER A 99 -7.65 -14.43 12.82
C SER A 99 -6.84 -15.66 12.40
N ALA A 100 -5.68 -15.84 13.03
CA ALA A 100 -4.84 -17.03 12.82
C ALA A 100 -5.56 -18.36 13.13
N SER A 101 -6.53 -18.35 14.04
CA SER A 101 -7.31 -19.54 14.41
C SER A 101 -8.32 -19.98 13.36
N ALA A 102 -8.60 -19.14 12.34
CA ALA A 102 -9.58 -19.43 11.31
C ALA A 102 -8.96 -20.01 10.02
N ILE A 103 -7.64 -20.23 9.99
CA ILE A 103 -6.91 -20.77 8.84
C ILE A 103 -5.96 -21.88 9.24
N ASP A 104 -5.63 -22.76 8.29
CA ASP A 104 -4.49 -23.68 8.42
C ASP A 104 -3.20 -22.92 8.05
N ILE A 105 -2.48 -22.47 9.09
CA ILE A 105 -1.25 -21.68 8.94
C ILE A 105 -0.18 -22.47 8.19
N ALA A 106 -0.09 -23.80 8.39
CA ALA A 106 0.90 -24.64 7.72
C ALA A 106 0.61 -24.74 6.22
N GLN A 107 -0.66 -24.90 5.84
CA GLN A 107 -1.08 -24.89 4.43
C GLN A 107 -0.80 -23.54 3.77
N VAL A 108 -1.08 -22.43 4.46
CA VAL A 108 -0.78 -21.08 3.97
C VAL A 108 0.71 -20.91 3.74
N ALA A 109 1.54 -21.29 4.71
CA ALA A 109 3.01 -21.22 4.63
C ALA A 109 3.60 -22.10 3.50
N ALA A 110 2.96 -23.22 3.20
CA ALA A 110 3.39 -24.11 2.12
C ALA A 110 3.05 -23.54 0.72
N THR A 111 1.99 -22.75 0.62
CA THR A 111 1.45 -22.30 -0.67
C THR A 111 1.95 -20.92 -1.08
N PHE A 112 1.95 -19.96 -0.15
CA PHE A 112 2.21 -18.55 -0.47
C PHE A 112 3.64 -18.15 -0.10
N LYS A 113 4.26 -17.34 -0.97
CA LYS A 113 5.61 -16.79 -0.75
C LYS A 113 5.61 -15.33 -0.30
N LEU A 114 4.46 -14.65 -0.42
CA LEU A 114 4.21 -13.36 0.19
C LEU A 114 2.81 -13.37 0.82
N ILE A 115 2.72 -13.01 2.09
CA ILE A 115 1.49 -13.07 2.87
C ILE A 115 1.28 -11.71 3.52
N ILE A 116 0.16 -11.06 3.23
CA ILE A 116 -0.22 -9.79 3.84
C ILE A 116 -1.32 -10.06 4.86
N ILE A 117 -1.08 -9.71 6.13
CA ILE A 117 -2.00 -9.91 7.24
C ILE A 117 -2.23 -8.61 7.99
N ASP A 118 -3.34 -8.50 8.72
CA ASP A 118 -3.49 -7.48 9.76
C ASP A 118 -2.98 -8.08 11.09
N ALA A 119 -1.67 -7.98 11.31
CA ALA A 119 -1.01 -8.67 12.41
C ALA A 119 -1.45 -8.17 13.79
N ASP A 120 -1.68 -6.85 13.94
CA ASP A 120 -2.20 -6.23 15.15
C ASP A 120 -3.31 -5.23 14.79
N PRO A 121 -4.56 -5.67 14.76
CA PRO A 121 -5.69 -4.79 14.43
C PRO A 121 -5.91 -3.65 15.42
N GLY A 122 -5.07 -3.54 16.46
CA GLY A 122 -5.11 -2.44 17.41
C GLY A 122 -6.30 -2.48 18.38
N ASN A 123 -6.94 -3.63 18.56
CA ASN A 123 -8.03 -3.84 19.51
C ASN A 123 -7.57 -4.44 20.86
N GLY A 124 -6.26 -4.47 21.09
CA GLY A 124 -5.62 -5.02 22.28
C GLY A 124 -5.25 -6.50 22.20
N THR A 125 -5.67 -7.20 21.15
CA THR A 125 -5.33 -8.62 20.93
C THR A 125 -4.74 -8.78 19.51
N PRO A 126 -3.49 -9.20 19.36
CA PRO A 126 -2.91 -9.50 18.05
C PRO A 126 -3.71 -10.61 17.35
N ALA A 127 -3.99 -10.43 16.06
CA ALA A 127 -4.64 -11.45 15.24
C ALA A 127 -3.71 -12.65 14.99
N PHE A 128 -2.40 -12.40 15.02
CA PHE A 128 -1.34 -13.40 14.89
C PHE A 128 -0.30 -13.23 15.99
N SER A 129 0.05 -14.31 16.69
CA SER A 129 1.19 -14.32 17.60
C SER A 129 2.51 -14.37 16.80
N ALA A 130 3.61 -13.94 17.42
CA ALA A 130 4.94 -14.03 16.81
C ALA A 130 5.31 -15.47 16.41
N ALA A 131 4.89 -16.47 17.18
CA ALA A 131 5.11 -17.88 16.84
C ALA A 131 4.33 -18.29 15.58
N GLN A 132 3.11 -17.83 15.40
CA GLN A 132 2.30 -18.08 14.19
C GLN A 132 2.89 -17.39 12.96
N ILE A 133 3.37 -16.15 13.12
CA ILE A 133 4.09 -15.46 12.04
C ILE A 133 5.39 -16.20 11.68
N ALA A 134 6.11 -16.73 12.66
CA ALA A 134 7.29 -17.56 12.40
C ALA A 134 6.96 -18.83 11.60
N VAL A 135 5.81 -19.47 11.85
CA VAL A 135 5.35 -20.62 11.05
C VAL A 135 5.01 -20.19 9.63
N LEU A 136 4.33 -19.05 9.42
CA LEU A 136 4.08 -18.52 8.07
C LEU A 136 5.37 -18.29 7.28
N LYS A 137 6.47 -17.95 7.96
CA LYS A 137 7.78 -17.69 7.35
C LYS A 137 8.66 -18.95 7.19
N ALA A 138 8.29 -20.08 7.77
CA ALA A 138 9.14 -21.28 7.86
C ALA A 138 9.61 -21.82 6.50
N ASN A 139 8.83 -21.60 5.42
CA ASN A 139 9.16 -22.02 4.05
C ASN A 139 9.69 -20.86 3.17
N GLY A 140 10.31 -19.86 3.80
CA GLY A 140 10.91 -18.73 3.10
C GLY A 140 9.91 -17.67 2.62
N ALA A 141 8.65 -17.75 3.04
CA ALA A 141 7.69 -16.71 2.75
C ALA A 141 8.02 -15.40 3.48
N LYS A 142 7.66 -14.27 2.88
CA LYS A 142 7.68 -12.96 3.51
C LYS A 142 6.28 -12.62 4.03
N VAL A 143 6.22 -12.09 5.24
CA VAL A 143 4.97 -11.66 5.88
C VAL A 143 4.98 -10.15 6.05
N LEU A 144 4.02 -9.45 5.44
CA LEU A 144 3.81 -8.02 5.63
C LEU A 144 2.60 -7.81 6.55
N SER A 145 2.70 -6.83 7.42
CA SER A 145 1.54 -6.38 8.20
C SER A 145 0.87 -5.19 7.54
N TYR A 146 -0.46 -5.20 7.51
CA TYR A 146 -1.26 -4.02 7.20
C TYR A 146 -0.87 -2.87 8.12
N LEU A 147 -0.68 -1.68 7.56
CA LEU A 147 -0.54 -0.42 8.25
C LEU A 147 -1.38 0.62 7.51
N ASN A 148 -2.43 1.15 8.15
CA ASN A 148 -3.19 2.24 7.57
C ASN A 148 -2.34 3.50 7.59
N PHE A 149 -1.85 3.89 6.42
CA PHE A 149 -0.90 4.98 6.23
C PHE A 149 -1.59 6.32 5.97
N GLY A 150 -2.60 6.32 5.09
CA GLY A 150 -3.26 7.54 4.64
C GLY A 150 -4.55 7.85 5.38
N ALA A 151 -5.02 6.94 6.22
CA ALA A 151 -6.24 7.12 7.00
C ALA A 151 -6.11 6.53 8.40
N CYS A 152 -7.11 6.73 9.24
CA CYS A 152 -7.15 6.17 10.58
C CYS A 152 -8.54 5.63 10.90
N GLU A 153 -8.60 4.34 11.23
CA GLU A 153 -9.82 3.61 11.52
C GLU A 153 -10.29 3.86 12.96
N LYS A 154 -11.59 4.11 13.13
CA LYS A 154 -12.20 4.28 14.45
C LYS A 154 -12.18 3.03 15.32
N ALA A 155 -12.06 1.86 14.71
CA ALA A 155 -11.99 0.58 15.41
C ALA A 155 -10.63 0.34 16.07
N ARG A 156 -9.58 1.03 15.66
CA ARG A 156 -8.24 0.89 16.24
C ARG A 156 -8.16 1.55 17.61
N THR A 157 -7.48 0.92 18.55
CA THR A 157 -7.32 1.49 19.90
C THR A 157 -6.70 2.88 19.86
N TYR A 158 -5.73 3.10 18.97
CA TYR A 158 -5.05 4.39 18.81
C TYR A 158 -5.92 5.50 18.19
N TRP A 159 -7.16 5.20 17.81
CA TRP A 159 -8.16 6.23 17.51
C TRP A 159 -8.49 7.07 18.75
N ASN A 160 -8.65 6.42 19.92
CA ASN A 160 -9.03 7.10 21.16
C ASN A 160 -7.94 7.05 22.22
N THR A 161 -7.12 5.99 22.26
CA THR A 161 -6.21 5.71 23.37
C THR A 161 -4.80 5.46 22.87
N VAL A 162 -3.87 6.28 23.36
CA VAL A 162 -2.43 6.19 23.06
C VAL A 162 -1.65 6.46 24.34
N PRO A 163 -0.40 6.00 24.46
CA PRO A 163 0.47 6.35 25.56
C PRO A 163 0.76 7.86 25.62
N SER A 164 1.24 8.32 26.78
CA SER A 164 1.73 9.69 26.93
C SER A 164 2.81 10.00 25.89
N GLY A 165 2.79 11.21 25.33
CA GLY A 165 3.72 11.64 24.26
C GLY A 165 3.18 11.41 22.84
N PHE A 166 1.98 10.83 22.69
CA PHE A 166 1.32 10.68 21.39
C PHE A 166 -0.03 11.40 21.41
N VAL A 167 -0.48 11.81 20.21
CA VAL A 167 -1.83 12.31 19.98
C VAL A 167 -2.62 11.23 19.23
N SER A 168 -3.77 10.82 19.78
CA SER A 168 -4.64 9.83 19.14
C SER A 168 -5.26 10.40 17.85
N CYS A 169 -5.60 9.55 16.88
CA CYS A 169 -6.21 10.01 15.62
C CYS A 169 -7.51 10.77 15.84
N GLY A 170 -8.34 10.35 16.82
CA GLY A 170 -9.61 11.02 17.12
C GLY A 170 -9.41 12.41 17.76
N ALA A 171 -8.35 12.61 18.52
CA ALA A 171 -7.99 13.90 19.12
C ALA A 171 -7.23 14.81 18.15
N ASN A 172 -6.52 14.25 17.17
CA ASN A 172 -5.72 15.01 16.21
C ASN A 172 -6.59 15.55 15.07
N THR A 173 -7.51 16.46 15.41
CA THR A 173 -8.44 17.06 14.42
C THR A 173 -7.72 17.87 13.36
N ALA A 174 -6.52 18.41 13.67
CA ALA A 174 -5.68 19.14 12.71
C ALA A 174 -5.11 18.25 11.58
N ALA A 175 -4.98 16.94 11.84
CA ALA A 175 -4.56 15.99 10.83
C ALA A 175 -5.74 15.40 10.02
N GLN A 176 -6.99 15.52 10.48
CA GLN A 176 -8.13 14.93 9.80
C GLN A 176 -8.49 15.72 8.54
N LEU A 177 -8.41 15.08 7.38
CA LEU A 177 -8.74 15.64 6.06
C LEU A 177 -10.16 15.29 5.60
N GLY A 178 -10.99 14.78 6.50
CA GLY A 178 -12.36 14.40 6.23
C GLY A 178 -12.60 12.90 6.35
N LYS A 179 -13.89 12.55 6.36
CA LYS A 179 -14.34 11.17 6.53
C LYS A 179 -14.07 10.37 5.26
N TYR A 180 -13.52 9.18 5.41
CA TYR A 180 -13.41 8.24 4.30
C TYR A 180 -14.79 7.69 3.96
N SER A 181 -15.23 7.87 2.72
CA SER A 181 -16.57 7.44 2.30
C SER A 181 -16.67 5.93 2.25
N GLY A 182 -17.64 5.38 2.99
CA GLY A 182 -17.90 3.94 3.00
C GLY A 182 -17.24 3.18 4.14
N PHE A 183 -16.29 3.77 4.85
CA PHE A 183 -15.57 3.15 5.97
C PHE A 183 -15.72 3.96 7.25
N GLN A 184 -15.48 3.31 8.40
CA GLN A 184 -15.48 3.96 9.71
C GLN A 184 -14.09 4.54 10.00
N GLU A 185 -13.58 5.39 9.10
CA GLU A 185 -12.26 5.99 9.19
C GLU A 185 -12.22 7.42 8.66
N TYR A 186 -11.11 8.10 8.89
CA TYR A 186 -10.83 9.45 8.41
C TYR A 186 -9.52 9.47 7.63
N TRP A 187 -9.53 10.14 6.50
CA TRP A 187 -8.30 10.54 5.82
C TRP A 187 -7.44 11.38 6.76
N MET A 188 -6.16 11.09 6.81
CA MET A 188 -5.21 11.79 7.67
C MET A 188 -4.16 12.52 6.83
N ASN A 189 -3.78 13.71 7.30
CA ASN A 189 -2.69 14.47 6.68
C ASN A 189 -1.33 13.88 7.06
N PRO A 190 -0.63 13.21 6.14
CA PRO A 190 0.67 12.60 6.46
C PRO A 190 1.79 13.64 6.68
N ALA A 191 1.56 14.93 6.44
CA ALA A 191 2.49 16.01 6.82
C ALA A 191 2.32 16.47 8.27
N ASN A 192 1.26 16.05 8.97
CA ASN A 192 1.03 16.45 10.35
C ASN A 192 2.04 15.74 11.28
N ALA A 193 2.80 16.53 12.05
CA ALA A 193 3.88 16.00 12.87
C ALA A 193 3.41 15.02 13.96
N ASP A 194 2.27 15.26 14.59
CA ASP A 194 1.70 14.35 15.59
C ASP A 194 1.25 13.04 14.97
N TYR A 195 0.69 13.09 13.74
CA TYR A 195 0.33 11.89 13.00
C TYR A 195 1.57 11.10 12.59
N GLN A 196 2.60 11.76 12.07
CA GLN A 196 3.88 11.11 11.78
C GLN A 196 4.48 10.46 13.03
N ASN A 197 4.50 11.18 14.16
CA ASN A 197 4.98 10.64 15.43
C ASN A 197 4.19 9.41 15.86
N LEU A 198 2.87 9.44 15.75
CA LEU A 198 2.00 8.30 16.06
C LEU A 198 2.32 7.07 15.19
N ILE A 199 2.40 7.26 13.87
CA ILE A 199 2.66 6.15 12.94
C ILE A 199 4.07 5.60 13.13
N VAL A 200 5.11 6.46 13.11
CA VAL A 200 6.51 6.04 13.14
C VAL A 200 6.92 5.50 14.50
N ASN A 201 6.45 6.11 15.59
CA ASN A 201 6.98 5.83 16.91
C ASN A 201 6.07 5.00 17.81
N TYR A 202 4.82 4.76 17.41
CA TYR A 202 3.91 3.92 18.15
C TYR A 202 3.30 2.78 17.33
N VAL A 203 2.63 3.07 16.20
CA VAL A 203 1.93 2.04 15.42
C VAL A 203 2.91 1.09 14.75
N ALA A 204 3.83 1.61 13.93
CA ALA A 204 4.78 0.77 13.18
C ALA A 204 5.68 -0.10 14.08
N PRO A 205 6.22 0.38 15.23
CA PRO A 205 6.96 -0.48 16.15
C PRO A 205 6.17 -1.66 16.70
N ARG A 206 4.87 -1.48 16.99
CA ARG A 206 4.00 -2.57 17.45
C ARG A 206 3.84 -3.65 16.37
N LEU A 207 3.63 -3.23 15.11
CA LEU A 207 3.54 -4.14 13.97
C LEU A 207 4.87 -4.85 13.72
N ALA A 208 6.00 -4.15 13.78
CA ALA A 208 7.33 -4.74 13.65
C ALA A 208 7.62 -5.77 14.75
N ALA A 209 7.18 -5.51 15.98
CA ALA A 209 7.36 -6.42 17.12
C ALA A 209 6.63 -7.75 16.97
N THR A 210 5.65 -7.87 16.07
CA THR A 210 4.98 -9.14 15.75
C THR A 210 5.88 -10.11 14.98
N GLY A 211 7.01 -9.65 14.42
CA GLY A 211 7.93 -10.44 13.62
C GLY A 211 7.63 -10.42 12.12
N ALA A 212 6.73 -9.52 11.67
CA ALA A 212 6.50 -9.27 10.25
C ALA A 212 7.77 -8.77 9.54
N ASP A 213 7.92 -9.10 8.26
CA ASP A 213 9.07 -8.70 7.43
C ASP A 213 8.90 -7.30 6.82
N GLY A 214 7.77 -6.65 7.04
CA GLY A 214 7.49 -5.33 6.50
C GLY A 214 6.05 -4.89 6.66
N PHE A 215 5.70 -3.82 5.94
CA PHE A 215 4.38 -3.23 5.98
C PHE A 215 3.77 -3.11 4.57
N MET A 216 2.50 -3.45 4.45
CA MET A 216 1.65 -2.96 3.37
C MET A 216 1.06 -1.63 3.85
N LEU A 217 1.35 -0.56 3.11
CA LEU A 217 0.97 0.81 3.47
C LEU A 217 -0.34 1.15 2.76
N ASP A 218 -1.44 1.03 3.47
CA ASP A 218 -2.77 1.25 2.92
C ASP A 218 -3.15 2.73 2.82
N ASN A 219 -4.07 3.05 1.92
CA ASN A 219 -4.53 4.41 1.64
C ASN A 219 -3.38 5.36 1.21
N PHE A 220 -2.35 4.81 0.56
CA PHE A 220 -1.21 5.61 0.10
C PHE A 220 -1.60 6.56 -1.04
N GLU A 221 -2.71 6.32 -1.73
CA GLU A 221 -3.25 7.20 -2.76
C GLU A 221 -3.49 8.64 -2.29
N ILE A 222 -3.59 8.86 -0.96
CA ILE A 222 -3.74 10.21 -0.38
C ILE A 222 -2.73 11.21 -0.94
N VAL A 223 -1.48 10.77 -1.19
CA VAL A 223 -0.42 11.64 -1.73
C VAL A 223 -0.68 12.12 -3.17
N GLY A 224 -1.66 11.51 -3.85
CA GLY A 224 -2.07 11.88 -5.21
C GLY A 224 -3.41 12.61 -5.28
N HIS A 225 -4.11 12.83 -4.17
CA HIS A 225 -5.48 13.37 -4.19
C HIS A 225 -5.54 14.83 -4.69
N GLY A 226 -4.55 15.67 -4.37
CA GLY A 226 -4.56 17.09 -4.68
C GLY A 226 -5.42 17.92 -3.72
N ALA A 227 -5.20 19.23 -3.70
CA ALA A 227 -5.82 20.17 -2.76
C ALA A 227 -7.35 20.28 -2.91
N ASN A 228 -7.89 19.97 -4.10
CA ASN A 228 -9.31 20.12 -4.42
C ASN A 228 -10.09 18.80 -4.39
N ALA A 229 -9.49 17.72 -3.89
CA ALA A 229 -10.19 16.45 -3.78
C ALA A 229 -11.39 16.59 -2.83
N SER A 230 -12.54 16.03 -3.22
CA SER A 230 -13.77 16.07 -2.42
C SER A 230 -13.70 15.19 -1.16
N ALA A 231 -12.79 14.21 -1.16
CA ALA A 231 -12.53 13.33 -0.03
C ALA A 231 -11.01 13.25 0.20
N GLY A 232 -10.56 13.60 1.40
CA GLY A 232 -9.16 13.62 1.75
C GLY A 232 -8.33 14.60 0.89
N PRO A 233 -8.65 15.92 0.88
CA PRO A 233 -7.86 16.87 0.12
C PRO A 233 -6.42 16.90 0.63
N CYS A 234 -5.47 16.75 -0.28
CA CYS A 234 -4.05 16.68 0.04
C CYS A 234 -3.28 17.55 -0.94
N ASP A 235 -2.83 18.71 -0.50
CA ASP A 235 -2.04 19.64 -1.31
C ASP A 235 -0.59 19.15 -1.46
N ALA A 236 0.25 19.93 -2.11
CA ALA A 236 1.65 19.58 -2.34
C ALA A 236 2.43 19.35 -1.04
N ALA A 237 2.14 20.11 0.02
CA ALA A 237 2.79 19.94 1.32
C ALA A 237 2.35 18.64 1.99
N CYS A 238 1.07 18.33 1.94
CA CYS A 238 0.52 17.06 2.40
C CYS A 238 1.12 15.87 1.62
N ALA A 239 1.16 15.95 0.30
CA ALA A 239 1.75 14.92 -0.56
C ALA A 239 3.24 14.70 -0.23
N GLN A 240 4.02 15.78 -0.09
CA GLN A 240 5.43 15.69 0.32
C GLN A 240 5.55 15.06 1.71
N GLY A 241 4.68 15.43 2.65
CA GLY A 241 4.64 14.84 3.98
C GLY A 241 4.41 13.32 3.97
N GLY A 242 3.68 12.80 2.98
CA GLY A 242 3.54 11.37 2.78
C GLY A 242 4.84 10.70 2.35
N LEU A 243 5.60 11.31 1.44
CA LEU A 243 6.92 10.80 1.07
C LEU A 243 7.89 10.85 2.26
N ASP A 244 7.83 11.94 3.04
CA ASP A 244 8.67 12.13 4.23
C ASP A 244 8.33 11.11 5.33
N LEU A 245 7.06 10.76 5.50
CA LEU A 245 6.62 9.72 6.43
C LEU A 245 7.17 8.34 6.04
N VAL A 246 7.16 7.98 4.74
CA VAL A 246 7.81 6.75 4.27
C VAL A 246 9.31 6.78 4.52
N LYS A 247 9.96 7.94 4.31
CA LYS A 247 11.40 8.10 4.62
C LYS A 247 11.69 7.88 6.10
N GLN A 248 10.90 8.46 7.00
CA GLN A 248 11.04 8.26 8.45
C GLN A 248 10.85 6.79 8.84
N LEU A 249 9.84 6.10 8.26
CA LEU A 249 9.66 4.67 8.44
C LEU A 249 10.88 3.89 7.94
N ARG A 250 11.44 4.25 6.76
CA ARG A 250 12.61 3.61 6.19
C ARG A 250 13.85 3.79 7.05
N ASP A 251 14.06 4.98 7.61
CA ASP A 251 15.18 5.26 8.50
C ASP A 251 15.09 4.45 9.79
N LYS A 252 13.89 4.28 10.31
CA LYS A 252 13.64 3.50 11.52
C LYS A 252 13.68 1.99 11.29
N PHE A 253 13.24 1.54 10.14
CA PHE A 253 13.12 0.12 9.78
C PHE A 253 13.85 -0.18 8.46
N PRO A 254 15.20 -0.06 8.41
CA PRO A 254 15.94 -0.19 7.16
C PRO A 254 15.86 -1.59 6.53
N ASN A 255 15.52 -2.61 7.31
CA ASN A 255 15.46 -4.01 6.89
C ASN A 255 14.03 -4.53 6.65
N LEU A 256 12.99 -3.72 6.85
CA LEU A 256 11.62 -4.12 6.59
C LEU A 256 11.19 -3.71 5.19
N ALA A 257 10.42 -4.58 4.50
CA ALA A 257 9.85 -4.28 3.20
C ALA A 257 8.66 -3.32 3.31
N PHE A 258 8.51 -2.40 2.35
CA PHE A 258 7.35 -1.50 2.26
C PHE A 258 6.68 -1.63 0.91
N VAL A 259 5.37 -1.88 0.95
CA VAL A 259 4.53 -2.04 -0.23
C VAL A 259 3.32 -1.10 -0.13
N PRO A 260 3.39 0.11 -0.68
CA PRO A 260 2.23 0.99 -0.77
C PRO A 260 1.10 0.38 -1.60
N ASN A 261 -0.15 0.53 -1.11
CA ASN A 261 -1.37 0.24 -1.85
C ASN A 261 -1.80 1.51 -2.62
N ALA A 262 -2.18 1.33 -3.88
CA ALA A 262 -2.64 2.38 -4.79
C ALA A 262 -1.66 3.55 -4.96
N ALA A 263 -0.33 3.27 -4.99
CA ALA A 263 0.71 4.29 -5.12
C ALA A 263 0.57 5.09 -6.41
N PRO A 264 0.28 6.40 -6.35
CA PRO A 264 0.05 7.20 -7.56
C PRO A 264 1.35 7.43 -8.34
N VAL A 265 1.25 7.58 -9.68
CA VAL A 265 2.41 7.78 -10.56
C VAL A 265 3.22 9.02 -10.22
N GLN A 266 2.60 10.03 -9.62
CA GLN A 266 3.28 11.26 -9.18
C GLN A 266 4.39 10.98 -8.14
N ALA A 267 4.22 9.94 -7.33
CA ALA A 267 5.21 9.54 -6.35
C ALA A 267 6.51 8.99 -6.98
N ILE A 268 6.45 8.51 -8.24
CA ILE A 268 7.64 8.00 -8.97
C ILE A 268 8.73 9.08 -9.08
N GLY A 269 8.34 10.31 -9.40
CA GLY A 269 9.27 11.45 -9.51
C GLY A 269 9.60 12.13 -8.18
N GLY A 270 9.00 11.67 -7.08
CA GLY A 270 9.16 12.26 -5.77
C GLY A 270 10.55 12.05 -5.18
N THR A 271 10.96 12.99 -4.33
CA THR A 271 12.21 12.90 -3.56
C THR A 271 11.95 13.32 -2.11
N THR A 272 12.66 12.72 -1.18
CA THR A 272 12.61 13.09 0.24
C THR A 272 13.97 12.87 0.88
N GLY A 273 14.46 13.85 1.64
CA GLY A 273 15.79 13.79 2.25
C GLY A 273 16.92 13.56 1.24
N GLY A 274 16.78 14.04 0.00
CA GLY A 274 17.74 13.82 -1.09
C GLY A 274 17.71 12.42 -1.73
N VAL A 275 16.75 11.56 -1.34
CA VAL A 275 16.59 10.20 -1.89
C VAL A 275 15.38 10.18 -2.80
N SER A 276 15.50 9.56 -3.99
CA SER A 276 14.35 9.30 -4.87
C SER A 276 13.40 8.30 -4.21
N PHE A 277 12.11 8.61 -4.23
CA PHE A 277 11.08 7.83 -3.52
C PHE A 277 11.05 6.34 -3.91
N PRO A 278 11.19 5.94 -5.20
CA PRO A 278 11.28 4.53 -5.58
C PRO A 278 12.29 3.71 -4.76
N TRP A 279 13.42 4.29 -4.32
CA TRP A 279 14.38 3.57 -3.48
C TRP A 279 13.93 3.30 -2.05
N LEU A 280 12.85 3.94 -1.61
CA LEU A 280 12.32 3.79 -0.24
C LEU A 280 11.33 2.65 -0.09
N ILE A 281 10.79 2.11 -1.20
CA ILE A 281 9.77 1.06 -1.21
C ILE A 281 10.29 -0.20 -1.91
N ASP A 282 9.61 -1.32 -1.74
CA ASP A 282 10.04 -2.63 -2.22
C ASP A 282 9.02 -3.29 -3.15
N GLY A 283 7.90 -2.63 -3.34
CA GLY A 283 6.83 -3.03 -4.23
C GLY A 283 5.69 -2.03 -4.18
N VAL A 284 4.72 -2.25 -5.04
CA VAL A 284 3.41 -1.58 -5.04
C VAL A 284 2.33 -2.61 -5.27
N LEU A 285 1.14 -2.35 -4.77
CA LEU A 285 -0.04 -3.12 -5.15
C LEU A 285 -1.21 -2.18 -5.46
N SER A 286 -2.21 -2.70 -6.16
CA SER A 286 -3.48 -2.02 -6.35
C SER A 286 -4.62 -3.01 -6.33
N GLU A 287 -5.79 -2.52 -5.91
CA GLU A 287 -6.99 -3.32 -5.77
C GLU A 287 -7.95 -3.09 -6.95
N GLN A 288 -8.83 -4.09 -7.21
CA GLN A 288 -9.87 -4.02 -8.24
C GLN A 288 -9.31 -3.65 -9.62
N VAL A 289 -8.22 -4.30 -9.99
CA VAL A 289 -7.51 -4.01 -11.25
C VAL A 289 -8.20 -4.65 -12.45
N TYR A 290 -8.68 -5.89 -12.28
CA TYR A 290 -9.31 -6.69 -13.33
C TYR A 290 -10.75 -7.11 -12.99
N LEU A 291 -11.17 -7.05 -11.71
CA LEU A 291 -12.52 -7.35 -11.26
C LEU A 291 -13.12 -6.18 -10.46
N PRO A 292 -14.45 -5.89 -10.67
CA PRO A 292 -15.39 -6.57 -11.57
C PRO A 292 -15.19 -6.22 -13.05
N ALA A 293 -14.36 -5.22 -13.35
CA ALA A 293 -14.01 -4.80 -14.71
C ALA A 293 -12.57 -4.30 -14.74
N VAL A 294 -11.92 -4.37 -15.90
CA VAL A 294 -10.55 -3.91 -16.08
C VAL A 294 -10.47 -2.38 -15.87
N SER A 295 -9.64 -1.95 -14.93
CA SER A 295 -9.29 -0.54 -14.73
C SER A 295 -8.03 -0.20 -15.53
N ALA A 296 -8.19 0.29 -16.75
CA ALA A 296 -7.06 0.61 -17.64
C ALA A 296 -6.10 1.63 -17.02
N SER A 297 -6.60 2.60 -16.25
CA SER A 297 -5.78 3.61 -15.57
C SER A 297 -4.90 2.99 -14.48
N VAL A 298 -5.44 2.05 -13.70
CA VAL A 298 -4.68 1.36 -12.66
C VAL A 298 -3.63 0.43 -13.28
N VAL A 299 -3.98 -0.28 -14.37
CA VAL A 299 -3.02 -1.08 -15.12
C VAL A 299 -1.84 -0.22 -15.60
N GLN A 300 -2.12 0.96 -16.20
CA GLN A 300 -1.08 1.90 -16.64
C GLN A 300 -0.23 2.41 -15.47
N GLN A 301 -0.84 2.69 -14.32
CA GLN A 301 -0.12 3.09 -13.11
C GLN A 301 0.85 2.01 -12.64
N LEU A 302 0.41 0.76 -12.56
CA LEU A 302 1.26 -0.38 -12.17
C LEU A 302 2.39 -0.61 -13.20
N GLN A 303 2.11 -0.47 -14.51
CA GLN A 303 3.12 -0.57 -15.57
C GLN A 303 4.16 0.55 -15.46
N ALA A 304 3.77 1.77 -15.09
CA ALA A 304 4.70 2.88 -14.87
C ALA A 304 5.66 2.58 -13.71
N TRP A 305 5.17 2.04 -12.60
CA TRP A 305 6.00 1.57 -11.50
C TRP A 305 6.94 0.46 -11.92
N GLN A 306 6.43 -0.58 -12.58
CA GLN A 306 7.23 -1.71 -13.08
C GLN A 306 8.37 -1.24 -14.00
N SER A 307 8.06 -0.37 -14.97
CA SER A 307 9.05 0.15 -15.91
C SER A 307 10.10 1.02 -15.21
N THR A 308 9.69 1.83 -14.23
CA THR A 308 10.60 2.65 -13.43
C THR A 308 11.60 1.79 -12.67
N GLU A 309 11.12 0.75 -12.01
CA GLU A 309 11.95 -0.14 -11.21
C GLU A 309 12.88 -1.00 -12.05
N GLN A 310 12.44 -1.44 -13.24
CA GLN A 310 13.29 -2.09 -14.22
C GLN A 310 14.43 -1.18 -14.70
N ASN A 311 14.12 0.10 -14.96
CA ASN A 311 15.12 1.09 -15.34
C ASN A 311 16.13 1.39 -14.22
N LEU A 312 15.71 1.22 -12.96
CA LEU A 312 16.58 1.31 -11.76
C LEU A 312 17.36 0.01 -11.50
N GLY A 313 17.20 -1.02 -12.34
CA GLY A 313 17.87 -2.32 -12.20
C GLY A 313 17.30 -3.18 -11.07
N ARG A 314 16.07 -2.94 -10.62
CA ARG A 314 15.45 -3.64 -9.50
C ARG A 314 14.52 -4.76 -9.98
N SER A 315 15.10 -5.93 -10.23
CA SER A 315 14.36 -7.12 -10.70
C SER A 315 13.41 -7.74 -9.65
N ASN A 316 13.62 -7.44 -8.36
CA ASN A 316 12.84 -8.00 -7.25
C ASN A 316 11.80 -7.00 -6.71
N PHE A 317 11.44 -5.99 -7.47
CA PHE A 317 10.37 -5.08 -7.08
C PHE A 317 9.01 -5.76 -7.28
N PHE A 318 8.23 -5.85 -6.21
CA PHE A 318 6.93 -6.49 -6.24
C PHE A 318 5.87 -5.57 -6.88
N VAL A 319 5.13 -6.08 -7.86
CA VAL A 319 3.95 -5.39 -8.42
C VAL A 319 2.76 -6.33 -8.31
N GLY A 320 1.86 -6.03 -7.38
CA GLY A 320 0.72 -6.86 -7.03
C GLY A 320 -0.61 -6.34 -7.55
N THR A 321 -1.53 -7.26 -7.89
CA THR A 321 -2.95 -6.95 -8.09
C THR A 321 -3.79 -7.76 -7.10
N LEU A 322 -4.70 -7.09 -6.41
CA LEU A 322 -5.68 -7.71 -5.54
C LEU A 322 -7.08 -7.49 -6.11
N ASP A 323 -7.69 -8.55 -6.58
CA ASP A 323 -9.02 -8.49 -7.19
C ASP A 323 -10.05 -9.20 -6.31
N TYR A 324 -11.30 -8.73 -6.35
CA TYR A 324 -12.35 -9.24 -5.48
C TYR A 324 -13.42 -10.01 -6.24
N ALA A 325 -13.46 -11.33 -5.98
CA ALA A 325 -14.55 -12.18 -6.41
C ALA A 325 -15.72 -12.14 -5.40
N SER A 326 -16.92 -12.40 -5.86
CA SER A 326 -18.11 -12.45 -5.00
C SER A 326 -18.10 -13.63 -4.03
N SER A 327 -17.37 -14.69 -4.34
CA SER A 327 -17.18 -15.87 -3.50
C SER A 327 -15.88 -16.58 -3.85
N CYS A 328 -15.43 -17.49 -3.00
CA CYS A 328 -14.28 -18.38 -3.28
C CYS A 328 -14.64 -19.58 -4.17
N THR A 329 -15.79 -19.56 -4.82
CA THR A 329 -16.16 -20.59 -5.79
C THR A 329 -15.49 -20.31 -7.13
N ALA A 330 -14.88 -21.33 -7.73
CA ALA A 330 -14.18 -21.22 -9.00
C ALA A 330 -15.08 -20.57 -10.07
N SER A 331 -14.56 -19.54 -10.73
CA SER A 331 -15.26 -18.82 -11.78
C SER A 331 -14.29 -18.47 -12.91
N SER A 332 -14.81 -18.41 -14.14
CA SER A 332 -14.03 -17.99 -15.31
C SER A 332 -13.56 -16.54 -15.18
N ALA A 333 -14.33 -15.67 -14.51
CA ALA A 333 -13.95 -14.29 -14.29
C ALA A 333 -12.72 -14.18 -13.37
N ALA A 334 -12.69 -14.96 -12.26
CA ALA A 334 -11.53 -14.99 -11.37
C ALA A 334 -10.28 -15.53 -12.10
N GLN A 335 -10.44 -16.62 -12.88
CA GLN A 335 -9.32 -17.15 -13.65
C GLN A 335 -8.83 -16.17 -14.73
N SER A 336 -9.74 -15.47 -15.41
CA SER A 336 -9.37 -14.46 -16.42
C SER A 336 -8.63 -13.29 -15.79
N ALA A 337 -9.07 -12.79 -14.63
CA ALA A 337 -8.38 -11.73 -13.89
C ALA A 337 -6.97 -12.17 -13.48
N TRP A 338 -6.82 -13.37 -12.94
CA TRP A 338 -5.52 -13.96 -12.60
C TRP A 338 -4.59 -14.01 -13.83
N THR A 339 -5.07 -14.57 -14.94
CA THR A 339 -4.30 -14.70 -16.18
C THR A 339 -3.91 -13.33 -16.76
N SER A 340 -4.83 -12.37 -16.77
CA SER A 340 -4.57 -11.01 -17.29
C SER A 340 -3.50 -10.28 -16.47
N SER A 341 -3.54 -10.43 -15.15
CA SER A 341 -2.51 -9.88 -14.26
C SER A 341 -1.13 -10.48 -14.56
N GLN A 342 -1.05 -11.80 -14.68
CA GLN A 342 0.22 -12.47 -15.04
C GLN A 342 0.73 -12.06 -16.42
N GLN A 343 -0.14 -11.93 -17.43
CA GLN A 343 0.23 -11.47 -18.76
C GLN A 343 0.78 -10.04 -18.77
N ALA A 344 0.32 -9.19 -17.86
CA ALA A 344 0.87 -7.85 -17.65
C ALA A 344 2.19 -7.85 -16.86
N GLY A 345 2.67 -9.01 -16.41
CA GLY A 345 3.87 -9.16 -15.61
C GLY A 345 3.67 -8.82 -14.12
N PHE A 346 2.43 -8.81 -13.65
CA PHE A 346 2.10 -8.57 -12.25
C PHE A 346 1.90 -9.88 -11.48
N SER A 347 1.95 -9.80 -10.15
CA SER A 347 1.64 -10.90 -9.24
C SER A 347 0.18 -10.81 -8.81
N PRO A 348 -0.72 -11.70 -9.29
CA PRO A 348 -2.12 -11.68 -8.94
C PRO A 348 -2.40 -12.24 -7.55
N SER A 349 -3.43 -11.71 -6.90
CA SER A 349 -4.17 -12.34 -5.81
C SER A 349 -5.66 -12.08 -6.02
N ILE A 350 -6.48 -13.10 -5.78
CA ILE A 350 -7.93 -12.96 -5.87
C ILE A 350 -8.54 -13.44 -4.57
N ALA A 351 -9.31 -12.58 -3.93
CA ALA A 351 -9.92 -12.81 -2.64
C ALA A 351 -11.42 -12.46 -2.67
N THR A 352 -12.10 -12.63 -1.56
CA THR A 352 -13.35 -11.94 -1.30
C THR A 352 -13.08 -10.58 -0.67
N ALA A 353 -13.96 -9.61 -0.86
CA ALA A 353 -13.77 -8.24 -0.35
C ALA A 353 -13.63 -8.15 1.19
N SER A 354 -14.06 -9.16 1.93
CA SER A 354 -13.89 -9.20 3.39
C SER A 354 -12.45 -9.50 3.82
N LEU A 355 -11.64 -10.13 2.96
CA LEU A 355 -10.30 -10.65 3.26
C LEU A 355 -10.24 -11.52 4.53
N SER A 356 -11.39 -12.01 5.00
CA SER A 356 -11.52 -12.84 6.21
C SER A 356 -11.45 -14.34 5.94
N SER A 357 -11.27 -14.73 4.69
CA SER A 357 -11.08 -16.11 4.24
C SER A 357 -10.08 -16.18 3.10
N ILE A 358 -9.39 -17.30 2.98
CA ILE A 358 -8.47 -17.57 1.87
C ILE A 358 -9.21 -18.37 0.80
N CYS A 359 -9.20 -17.88 -0.42
CA CYS A 359 -9.76 -18.58 -1.55
C CYS A 359 -8.72 -19.53 -2.16
N TRP A 360 -8.96 -20.83 -2.04
CA TRP A 360 -8.10 -21.88 -2.60
C TRP A 360 -8.49 -22.17 -4.05
N TRP A 361 -8.03 -21.30 -4.94
CA TRP A 361 -8.38 -21.39 -6.35
C TRP A 361 -7.70 -22.60 -7.02
N PRO A 362 -8.38 -23.31 -7.95
CA PRO A 362 -7.79 -24.45 -8.66
C PRO A 362 -6.65 -24.06 -9.60
N PHE A 363 -6.53 -22.77 -9.92
CA PHE A 363 -5.46 -22.22 -10.76
C PHE A 363 -4.27 -21.67 -9.93
N LEU A 364 -4.31 -21.75 -8.61
CA LEU A 364 -3.10 -21.50 -7.81
C LEU A 364 -2.04 -22.53 -8.18
N PRO A 365 -0.77 -22.12 -8.36
CA PRO A 365 0.30 -23.07 -8.56
C PRO A 365 0.32 -24.09 -7.42
N SER A 366 0.36 -25.38 -7.76
CA SER A 366 0.57 -26.43 -6.77
C SER A 366 1.91 -26.14 -6.10
N GLY A 367 1.94 -26.10 -4.77
CA GLY A 367 3.07 -25.64 -3.97
C GLY A 367 4.40 -26.17 -4.48
N SER A 368 5.29 -25.23 -4.78
CA SER A 368 6.69 -25.48 -5.16
C SER A 368 7.57 -25.50 -3.91
#